data_2f2a9bfab8e529badbb25da4f9991a83
#
_entry.id   2f2a9bfab8e529badbb25da4f9991a83
#
_cell.length_a   1.000
_cell.length_b   1.000
_cell.length_c   1.000
_cell.angle_alpha   90.00
_cell.angle_beta   90.00
_cell.angle_gamma   90.00
#
_symmetry.space_group_name_H-M   'P 1'
#
loop_
_entity.id
_entity.type
_entity.pdbx_description
1 polymer ?
#
loop_
_entity_poly.entity_id
_entity_poly.type
_entity_poly.pdbx_seq_one_letter_code
_entity_poly.pdbx_strand_id
1 'polypeptide(L)'
;GKARPLKQSYDVVIIGAGGHGAACAYYLAKEHGITNVAVLDKGYLGGGNTARNTAVLRSNYLTEAGVAFYKASLELYKSLSNELDLNIMFEQRGQLTLAHSDAAVRNLRWRAEVNQHLGVRSELMFNDEIAKMLPHLRMDADARYPILAGLWHADGGTARHDAVVWGYAKEAAARGVEFHQLTEA
;
A
#
# COMPACT_ATOMS: atom_id res chain seq x y z
N GLY A 1 4.68 -27.09 -7.15
CA GLY A 1 5.53 -27.99 -6.37
C GLY A 1 4.68 -28.76 -5.37
N LYS A 2 5.10 -29.95 -4.99
CA LYS A 2 4.41 -30.71 -3.94
C LYS A 2 4.49 -29.92 -2.63
N ALA A 3 3.37 -29.82 -1.91
CA ALA A 3 3.35 -29.23 -0.57
C ALA A 3 4.37 -29.95 0.33
N ARG A 4 5.26 -29.23 0.98
CA ARG A 4 6.16 -29.81 1.98
C ARG A 4 5.33 -30.13 3.23
N PRO A 5 5.58 -31.26 3.91
CA PRO A 5 4.93 -31.51 5.19
C PRO A 5 5.41 -30.48 6.23
N LEU A 6 4.52 -30.12 7.15
CA LEU A 6 4.87 -29.28 8.28
C LEU A 6 5.94 -29.97 9.15
N LYS A 7 6.89 -29.20 9.68
CA LYS A 7 7.82 -29.66 10.71
C LYS A 7 7.10 -29.89 12.05
N GLN A 8 7.74 -30.59 12.95
CA GLN A 8 7.21 -30.79 14.31
C GLN A 8 7.16 -29.52 15.15
N SER A 9 8.05 -28.55 14.85
CA SER A 9 8.11 -27.27 15.55
C SER A 9 8.68 -26.18 14.66
N TYR A 10 8.26 -24.94 14.94
CA TYR A 10 8.77 -23.71 14.37
C TYR A 10 9.03 -22.70 15.49
N ASP A 11 9.98 -21.79 15.26
CA ASP A 11 10.22 -20.69 16.20
C ASP A 11 9.10 -19.64 16.11
N VAL A 12 8.53 -19.46 14.90
CA VAL A 12 7.42 -18.56 14.64
C VAL A 12 6.44 -19.19 13.64
N VAL A 13 5.14 -19.05 13.94
CA VAL A 13 4.06 -19.39 13.01
C VAL A 13 3.28 -18.13 12.70
N ILE A 14 3.15 -17.79 11.43
CA ILE A 14 2.39 -16.64 10.93
C ILE A 14 1.12 -17.16 10.26
N ILE A 15 -0.05 -16.69 10.70
CA ILE A 15 -1.34 -17.04 10.12
C ILE A 15 -1.74 -15.95 9.13
N GLY A 16 -1.82 -16.32 7.86
CA GLY A 16 -2.15 -15.44 6.74
C GLY A 16 -0.95 -15.06 5.88
N ALA A 17 -0.94 -15.49 4.63
CA ALA A 17 0.08 -15.17 3.62
C ALA A 17 -0.30 -13.95 2.75
N GLY A 18 -0.90 -12.93 3.35
CA GLY A 18 -1.10 -11.62 2.73
C GLY A 18 0.17 -10.76 2.78
N GLY A 19 0.07 -9.52 2.30
CA GLY A 19 1.21 -8.58 2.29
C GLY A 19 1.87 -8.41 3.65
N HIS A 20 1.10 -8.28 4.73
CA HIS A 20 1.65 -8.14 6.09
C HIS A 20 2.33 -9.41 6.58
N GLY A 21 1.71 -10.59 6.41
CA GLY A 21 2.32 -11.85 6.84
C GLY A 21 3.59 -12.19 6.08
N ALA A 22 3.59 -11.99 4.76
CA ALA A 22 4.77 -12.21 3.92
C ALA A 22 5.91 -11.22 4.25
N ALA A 23 5.59 -9.94 4.47
CA ALA A 23 6.55 -8.94 4.90
C ALA A 23 7.13 -9.26 6.29
N CYS A 24 6.27 -9.62 7.26
CA CYS A 24 6.71 -10.03 8.60
C CYS A 24 7.70 -11.20 8.52
N ALA A 25 7.37 -12.24 7.77
CA ALA A 25 8.24 -13.39 7.56
C ALA A 25 9.59 -13.01 6.94
N TYR A 26 9.56 -12.12 5.94
CA TYR A 26 10.75 -11.62 5.27
C TYR A 26 11.66 -10.85 6.24
N TYR A 27 11.13 -9.89 6.98
CA TYR A 27 11.93 -9.08 7.89
C TYR A 27 12.41 -9.86 9.13
N LEU A 28 11.64 -10.83 9.64
CA LEU A 28 12.13 -11.77 10.67
C LEU A 28 13.37 -12.51 10.18
N ALA A 29 13.33 -13.01 8.96
CA ALA A 29 14.47 -13.74 8.39
C ALA A 29 15.65 -12.81 8.04
N LYS A 30 15.37 -11.64 7.43
CA LYS A 30 16.40 -10.72 6.95
C LYS A 30 17.10 -9.97 8.08
N GLU A 31 16.34 -9.37 8.99
CA GLU A 31 16.88 -8.45 10.00
C GLU A 31 17.23 -9.16 11.33
N HIS A 32 16.55 -10.28 11.62
CA HIS A 32 16.71 -10.97 12.90
C HIS A 32 17.28 -12.38 12.78
N GLY A 33 17.51 -12.91 11.56
CA GLY A 33 18.02 -14.24 11.35
C GLY A 33 17.06 -15.36 11.79
N ILE A 34 15.79 -15.04 12.03
CA ILE A 34 14.75 -16.01 12.43
C ILE A 34 14.20 -16.66 11.16
N THR A 35 14.69 -17.83 10.81
CA THR A 35 14.39 -18.51 9.54
C THR A 35 13.51 -19.75 9.71
N ASN A 36 13.44 -20.33 10.91
CA ASN A 36 12.54 -21.46 11.19
C ASN A 36 11.09 -20.96 11.39
N VAL A 37 10.52 -20.43 10.32
CA VAL A 37 9.21 -19.78 10.29
C VAL A 37 8.30 -20.52 9.35
N ALA A 38 7.05 -20.78 9.78
CA ALA A 38 5.97 -21.22 8.90
C ALA A 38 4.96 -20.10 8.68
N VAL A 39 4.58 -19.86 7.44
CA VAL A 39 3.45 -19.00 7.08
C VAL A 39 2.32 -19.88 6.56
N LEU A 40 1.21 -19.92 7.28
CA LEU A 40 0.03 -20.73 6.95
C LEU A 40 -1.05 -19.85 6.33
N ASP A 41 -1.66 -20.30 5.25
CA ASP A 41 -2.81 -19.63 4.63
C ASP A 41 -3.84 -20.64 4.16
N LYS A 42 -5.10 -20.49 4.56
CA LYS A 42 -6.20 -21.35 4.14
C LYS A 42 -6.52 -21.28 2.65
N GLY A 43 -6.13 -20.20 1.99
CA GLY A 43 -6.24 -20.01 0.54
C GLY A 43 -4.87 -20.04 -0.14
N TYR A 44 -4.58 -19.01 -0.89
CA TYR A 44 -3.33 -18.86 -1.63
C TYR A 44 -2.63 -17.54 -1.29
N LEU A 45 -1.35 -17.47 -1.56
CA LEU A 45 -0.49 -16.32 -1.31
C LEU A 45 -1.11 -15.02 -1.88
N GLY A 46 -1.35 -14.06 -1.01
CA GLY A 46 -1.95 -12.78 -1.36
C GLY A 46 -3.46 -12.80 -1.65
N GLY A 47 -4.13 -13.95 -1.58
CA GLY A 47 -5.53 -14.15 -1.99
C GLY A 47 -6.60 -13.42 -1.17
N GLY A 48 -6.24 -12.85 -0.02
CA GLY A 48 -7.11 -12.05 0.82
C GLY A 48 -7.23 -10.60 0.36
N ASN A 49 -7.21 -9.64 1.30
CA ASN A 49 -7.30 -8.21 1.03
C ASN A 49 -6.16 -7.68 0.14
N THR A 50 -5.00 -8.34 0.15
CA THR A 50 -3.88 -7.95 -0.71
C THR A 50 -4.25 -7.99 -2.19
N ALA A 51 -4.99 -8.99 -2.65
CA ALA A 51 -5.45 -9.09 -4.04
C ALA A 51 -6.73 -8.27 -4.34
N ARG A 52 -7.32 -7.61 -3.35
CA ARG A 52 -8.65 -6.96 -3.45
C ARG A 52 -8.63 -5.48 -3.04
N ASN A 53 -7.54 -4.80 -3.28
CA ASN A 53 -7.39 -3.39 -2.96
C ASN A 53 -7.18 -2.53 -4.21
N THR A 54 -7.19 -1.22 -4.06
CA THR A 54 -7.05 -0.25 -5.15
C THR A 54 -5.61 0.01 -5.57
N ALA A 55 -4.64 -0.64 -4.93
CA ALA A 55 -3.20 -0.47 -5.16
C ALA A 55 -2.67 0.97 -4.95
N VAL A 56 -3.46 1.85 -4.37
CA VAL A 56 -3.09 3.25 -4.10
C VAL A 56 -2.30 3.36 -2.81
N LEU A 57 -1.12 3.96 -2.89
CA LEU A 57 -0.23 4.26 -1.78
C LEU A 57 -0.26 5.77 -1.50
N ARG A 58 -0.44 6.14 -0.24
CA ARG A 58 -0.54 7.54 0.16
C ARG A 58 -0.17 7.73 1.63
N SER A 59 0.26 8.95 2.02
CA SER A 59 0.55 9.31 3.41
C SER A 59 -0.29 10.50 3.92
N ASN A 60 -1.24 11.00 3.14
CA ASN A 60 -2.06 12.16 3.46
C ASN A 60 -3.20 11.86 4.47
N TYR A 61 -2.84 11.28 5.59
CA TYR A 61 -3.74 10.97 6.71
C TYR A 61 -3.92 12.19 7.64
N LEU A 62 -4.74 12.06 8.70
CA LEU A 62 -5.15 13.18 9.56
C LEU A 62 -4.53 13.13 10.97
N THR A 63 -3.88 12.05 11.34
CA THR A 63 -3.23 11.91 12.63
C THR A 63 -1.71 11.89 12.47
N GLU A 64 -0.99 12.47 13.41
CA GLU A 64 0.47 12.48 13.41
C GLU A 64 1.05 11.06 13.28
N ALA A 65 0.58 10.12 14.11
CA ALA A 65 1.01 8.73 14.07
C ALA A 65 0.70 8.07 12.72
N GLY A 66 -0.48 8.32 12.15
CA GLY A 66 -0.87 7.80 10.83
C GLY A 66 0.01 8.37 9.72
N VAL A 67 0.25 9.68 9.72
CA VAL A 67 1.15 10.33 8.75
C VAL A 67 2.56 9.76 8.85
N ALA A 68 3.13 9.66 10.05
CA ALA A 68 4.47 9.13 10.27
C ALA A 68 4.59 7.69 9.76
N PHE A 69 3.63 6.83 10.10
CA PHE A 69 3.60 5.42 9.68
C PHE A 69 3.51 5.27 8.14
N TYR A 70 2.56 5.96 7.50
CA TYR A 70 2.38 5.83 6.05
C TYR A 70 3.46 6.56 5.24
N LYS A 71 4.07 7.61 5.79
CA LYS A 71 5.23 8.26 5.20
C LYS A 71 6.44 7.32 5.20
N ALA A 72 6.72 6.66 6.31
CA ALA A 72 7.76 5.63 6.39
C ALA A 72 7.47 4.46 5.42
N SER A 73 6.21 4.03 5.28
CA SER A 73 5.83 3.03 4.29
C SER A 73 6.12 3.48 2.86
N LEU A 74 5.79 4.71 2.48
CA LEU A 74 6.08 5.24 1.14
C LEU A 74 7.58 5.27 0.83
N GLU A 75 8.41 5.67 1.81
CA GLU A 75 9.87 5.64 1.64
C GLU A 75 10.38 4.21 1.42
N LEU A 76 9.83 3.24 2.16
CA LEU A 76 10.16 1.82 1.96
C LEU A 76 9.86 1.36 0.53
N TYR A 77 8.71 1.72 -0.01
CA TYR A 77 8.31 1.32 -1.38
C TYR A 77 9.27 1.82 -2.47
N LYS A 78 9.96 2.94 -2.26
CA LYS A 78 10.93 3.49 -3.23
C LYS A 78 12.10 2.55 -3.52
N SER A 79 12.56 1.80 -2.51
CA SER A 79 13.68 0.86 -2.63
C SER A 79 13.24 -0.60 -2.82
N LEU A 80 11.95 -0.90 -2.60
CA LEU A 80 11.46 -2.26 -2.42
C LEU A 80 11.66 -3.14 -3.67
N SER A 81 11.57 -2.60 -4.89
CA SER A 81 11.85 -3.36 -6.12
C SER A 81 13.27 -3.91 -6.14
N ASN A 82 14.24 -3.09 -5.74
CA ASN A 82 15.65 -3.51 -5.68
C ASN A 82 15.88 -4.49 -4.52
N GLU A 83 15.26 -4.24 -3.38
CA GLU A 83 15.40 -5.06 -2.18
C GLU A 83 14.84 -6.49 -2.39
N LEU A 84 13.74 -6.62 -3.12
CA LEU A 84 13.10 -7.90 -3.39
C LEU A 84 13.56 -8.55 -4.71
N ASP A 85 14.47 -7.91 -5.44
CA ASP A 85 14.86 -8.33 -6.79
C ASP A 85 13.64 -8.70 -7.65
N LEU A 86 12.63 -7.82 -7.60
CA LEU A 86 11.37 -7.96 -8.33
C LEU A 86 10.74 -6.59 -8.56
N ASN A 87 10.47 -6.24 -9.81
CA ASN A 87 9.80 -4.98 -10.12
C ASN A 87 8.34 -5.01 -9.61
N ILE A 88 8.07 -4.27 -8.53
CA ILE A 88 6.74 -4.11 -7.96
C ILE A 88 5.90 -3.04 -8.69
N MET A 89 6.43 -2.45 -9.75
CA MET A 89 5.78 -1.39 -10.54
C MET A 89 5.32 -0.22 -9.66
N PHE A 90 6.15 0.19 -8.71
CA PHE A 90 5.88 1.36 -7.89
C PHE A 90 6.12 2.63 -8.68
N GLU A 91 5.06 3.45 -8.83
CA GLU A 91 5.11 4.74 -9.50
C GLU A 91 4.49 5.84 -8.63
N GLN A 92 5.29 6.87 -8.35
CA GLN A 92 4.84 8.08 -7.65
C GLN A 92 4.39 9.12 -8.69
N ARG A 93 3.12 9.08 -9.05
CA ARG A 93 2.52 10.08 -9.97
C ARG A 93 1.53 11.00 -9.26
N GLY A 94 1.52 10.96 -7.93
CA GLY A 94 0.56 11.66 -7.10
C GLY A 94 -0.80 10.94 -6.98
N GLN A 95 -1.64 11.51 -6.13
CA GLN A 95 -3.01 11.04 -5.91
C GLN A 95 -3.93 12.25 -5.75
N LEU A 96 -4.99 12.31 -6.50
CA LEU A 96 -6.01 13.35 -6.43
C LEU A 96 -7.29 12.80 -5.81
N THR A 97 -7.74 13.42 -4.72
CA THR A 97 -9.05 13.14 -4.11
C THR A 97 -10.02 14.24 -4.50
N LEU A 98 -11.10 13.90 -5.20
CA LEU A 98 -12.08 14.87 -5.69
C LEU A 98 -13.16 15.18 -4.65
N ALA A 99 -13.65 16.42 -4.65
CA ALA A 99 -14.77 16.90 -3.84
C ALA A 99 -15.94 17.28 -4.74
N HIS A 100 -17.14 16.79 -4.40
CA HIS A 100 -18.38 16.99 -5.14
C HIS A 100 -19.45 17.75 -4.32
N SER A 101 -19.06 18.33 -3.18
CA SER A 101 -19.94 19.15 -2.34
C SER A 101 -19.12 20.14 -1.52
N ASP A 102 -19.77 21.24 -1.06
CA ASP A 102 -19.10 22.22 -0.20
C ASP A 102 -18.58 21.62 1.10
N ALA A 103 -19.30 20.66 1.67
CA ALA A 103 -18.84 19.94 2.85
C ALA A 103 -17.56 19.15 2.57
N ALA A 104 -17.46 18.49 1.42
CA ALA A 104 -16.26 17.78 0.98
C ALA A 104 -15.10 18.76 0.74
N VAL A 105 -15.35 19.91 0.11
CA VAL A 105 -14.32 20.95 -0.10
C VAL A 105 -13.74 21.44 1.23
N ARG A 106 -14.63 21.74 2.22
CA ARG A 106 -14.15 22.15 3.57
C ARG A 106 -13.32 21.07 4.24
N ASN A 107 -13.71 19.80 4.10
CA ASN A 107 -12.94 18.68 4.65
C ASN A 107 -11.59 18.54 3.97
N LEU A 108 -11.52 18.67 2.63
CA LEU A 108 -10.25 18.60 1.90
C LEU A 108 -9.33 19.78 2.25
N ARG A 109 -9.87 20.98 2.46
CA ARG A 109 -9.09 22.15 2.90
C ARG A 109 -8.46 21.90 4.26
N TRP A 110 -9.26 21.49 5.24
CA TRP A 110 -8.74 21.13 6.57
C TRP A 110 -7.69 20.03 6.49
N ARG A 111 -7.91 19.01 5.67
CA ARG A 111 -6.92 17.94 5.46
C ARG A 111 -5.62 18.49 4.86
N ALA A 112 -5.69 19.40 3.89
CA ALA A 112 -4.51 20.02 3.30
C ALA A 112 -3.69 20.76 4.38
N GLU A 113 -4.35 21.57 5.22
CA GLU A 113 -3.72 22.32 6.31
C GLU A 113 -3.03 21.40 7.33
N VAL A 114 -3.73 20.35 7.79
CA VAL A 114 -3.16 19.34 8.69
C VAL A 114 -1.96 18.63 8.05
N ASN A 115 -2.07 18.24 6.79
CA ASN A 115 -0.99 17.58 6.09
C ASN A 115 0.24 18.47 5.93
N GLN A 116 0.06 19.74 5.57
CA GLN A 116 1.15 20.71 5.47
C GLN A 116 1.85 20.90 6.83
N HIS A 117 1.08 21.02 7.91
CA HIS A 117 1.62 21.10 9.27
C HIS A 117 2.47 19.86 9.64
N LEU A 118 2.05 18.68 9.19
CA LEU A 118 2.76 17.41 9.41
C LEU A 118 3.84 17.10 8.35
N GLY A 119 4.17 18.06 7.48
CA GLY A 119 5.22 17.92 6.47
C GLY A 119 4.87 16.98 5.34
N VAL A 120 3.57 16.83 5.02
CA VAL A 120 3.08 16.08 3.86
C VAL A 120 2.68 17.05 2.75
N ARG A 121 3.17 16.82 1.54
CA ARG A 121 2.85 17.64 0.37
C ARG A 121 1.43 17.34 -0.11
N SER A 122 0.48 18.12 0.37
CA SER A 122 -0.93 18.06 0.00
C SER A 122 -1.43 19.48 -0.29
N GLU A 123 -2.05 19.67 -1.45
CA GLU A 123 -2.50 20.97 -1.95
C GLU A 123 -3.95 20.90 -2.38
N LEU A 124 -4.73 21.92 -2.01
CA LEU A 124 -6.10 22.06 -2.50
C LEU A 124 -6.05 22.70 -3.89
N MET A 125 -6.63 22.02 -4.88
CA MET A 125 -6.73 22.47 -6.26
C MET A 125 -8.18 22.78 -6.64
N PHE A 126 -8.37 23.73 -7.51
CA PHE A 126 -9.68 24.09 -8.05
C PHE A 126 -9.82 23.72 -9.53
N ASN A 127 -11.01 23.95 -10.09
CA ASN A 127 -11.41 23.43 -11.39
C ASN A 127 -10.41 23.68 -12.52
N ASP A 128 -9.86 24.89 -12.62
CA ASP A 128 -8.93 25.25 -13.71
C ASP A 128 -7.60 24.49 -13.62
N GLU A 129 -7.13 24.24 -12.39
CA GLU A 129 -5.89 23.51 -12.14
C GLU A 129 -6.10 22.00 -12.39
N ILE A 130 -7.25 21.47 -11.94
CA ILE A 130 -7.62 20.07 -12.15
C ILE A 130 -7.82 19.80 -13.65
N ALA A 131 -8.50 20.68 -14.37
CA ALA A 131 -8.73 20.55 -15.81
C ALA A 131 -7.42 20.55 -16.61
N LYS A 132 -6.44 21.39 -16.22
CA LYS A 132 -5.11 21.39 -16.82
C LYS A 132 -4.32 20.10 -16.55
N MET A 133 -4.40 19.60 -15.31
CA MET A 133 -3.73 18.37 -14.90
C MET A 133 -4.34 17.13 -15.55
N LEU A 134 -5.66 17.07 -15.60
CA LEU A 134 -6.44 15.92 -16.04
C LEU A 134 -7.48 16.32 -17.09
N PRO A 135 -7.05 16.63 -18.34
CA PRO A 135 -7.93 17.14 -19.40
C PRO A 135 -9.03 16.15 -19.84
N HIS A 136 -8.97 14.90 -19.38
CA HIS A 136 -9.98 13.89 -19.68
C HIS A 136 -11.12 13.83 -18.66
N LEU A 137 -11.01 14.58 -17.55
CA LEU A 137 -12.09 14.66 -16.57
C LEU A 137 -13.21 15.59 -17.08
N ARG A 138 -14.43 15.14 -16.90
CA ARG A 138 -15.61 15.97 -17.15
C ARG A 138 -15.75 17.01 -16.04
N MET A 139 -15.57 18.27 -16.37
CA MET A 139 -15.58 19.40 -15.44
C MET A 139 -16.87 20.25 -15.52
N ASP A 140 -17.94 19.71 -16.12
CA ASP A 140 -19.19 20.45 -16.34
C ASP A 140 -19.88 20.78 -15.02
N ALA A 141 -20.27 22.03 -14.86
CA ALA A 141 -20.99 22.49 -13.67
C ALA A 141 -22.41 21.90 -13.53
N ASP A 142 -22.99 21.46 -14.65
CA ASP A 142 -24.32 20.84 -14.73
C ASP A 142 -24.29 19.32 -14.54
N ALA A 143 -23.11 18.73 -14.32
CA ALA A 143 -23.00 17.31 -14.00
C ALA A 143 -23.79 16.98 -12.72
N ARG A 144 -24.35 15.77 -12.64
CA ARG A 144 -25.07 15.30 -11.43
C ARG A 144 -24.22 15.41 -10.16
N TYR A 145 -22.91 15.22 -10.30
CA TYR A 145 -21.92 15.35 -9.23
C TYR A 145 -20.77 16.18 -9.77
N PRO A 146 -20.88 17.53 -9.81
CA PRO A 146 -19.82 18.39 -10.33
C PRO A 146 -18.57 18.28 -9.47
N ILE A 147 -17.41 18.40 -10.09
CA ILE A 147 -16.15 18.51 -9.37
C ILE A 147 -16.00 19.96 -8.92
N LEU A 148 -15.91 20.20 -7.62
CA LEU A 148 -15.75 21.53 -7.03
C LEU A 148 -14.32 21.85 -6.63
N ALA A 149 -13.57 20.85 -6.22
CA ALA A 149 -12.16 20.95 -5.84
C ALA A 149 -11.54 19.56 -5.79
N GLY A 150 -10.22 19.51 -5.60
CA GLY A 150 -9.48 18.28 -5.35
C GLY A 150 -8.34 18.51 -4.36
N LEU A 151 -7.99 17.48 -3.63
CA LEU A 151 -6.77 17.44 -2.82
C LEU A 151 -5.71 16.66 -3.57
N TRP A 152 -4.68 17.34 -4.01
CA TRP A 152 -3.51 16.75 -4.63
C TRP A 152 -2.49 16.34 -3.58
N HIS A 153 -2.07 15.09 -3.60
CA HIS A 153 -0.99 14.55 -2.78
C HIS A 153 0.15 14.09 -3.69
N ALA A 154 1.19 14.91 -3.78
CA ALA A 154 2.29 14.73 -4.73
C ALA A 154 3.09 13.43 -4.51
N ASP A 155 3.21 12.97 -3.26
CA ASP A 155 3.97 11.76 -2.91
C ASP A 155 3.15 10.47 -3.05
N GLY A 156 1.88 10.57 -3.38
CA GLY A 156 1.03 9.43 -3.64
C GLY A 156 1.47 8.64 -4.87
N GLY A 157 1.09 7.37 -4.93
CA GLY A 157 1.46 6.50 -6.03
C GLY A 157 0.67 5.22 -6.09
N THR A 158 1.09 4.33 -6.96
CA THR A 158 0.52 2.98 -7.10
C THR A 158 1.61 1.93 -7.15
N ALA A 159 1.30 0.70 -6.71
CA ALA A 159 2.17 -0.46 -6.86
C ALA A 159 1.35 -1.70 -7.18
N ARG A 160 1.95 -2.67 -7.83
CA ARG A 160 1.34 -3.98 -8.03
C ARG A 160 1.40 -4.75 -6.71
N HIS A 161 0.28 -4.80 -6.02
CA HIS A 161 0.15 -5.43 -4.70
C HIS A 161 0.42 -6.94 -4.72
N ASP A 162 0.11 -7.64 -5.81
CA ASP A 162 0.48 -9.03 -6.04
C ASP A 162 2.00 -9.20 -6.17
N ALA A 163 2.67 -8.36 -6.95
CA ALA A 163 4.12 -8.39 -7.07
C ALA A 163 4.83 -8.11 -5.73
N VAL A 164 4.28 -7.20 -4.91
CA VAL A 164 4.80 -6.93 -3.56
C VAL A 164 4.77 -8.19 -2.68
N VAL A 165 3.62 -8.86 -2.60
CA VAL A 165 3.51 -10.06 -1.76
C VAL A 165 4.34 -11.22 -2.30
N TRP A 166 4.42 -11.37 -3.63
CA TRP A 166 5.26 -12.40 -4.25
C TRP A 166 6.74 -12.14 -4.01
N GLY A 167 7.19 -10.89 -4.09
CA GLY A 167 8.56 -10.52 -3.79
C GLY A 167 8.94 -10.82 -2.36
N TYR A 168 8.12 -10.42 -1.39
CA TYR A 168 8.36 -10.77 0.01
C TYR A 168 8.39 -12.28 0.24
N ALA A 169 7.44 -13.03 -0.33
CA ALA A 169 7.40 -14.48 -0.17
C ALA A 169 8.60 -15.18 -0.83
N LYS A 170 9.00 -14.74 -2.04
CA LYS A 170 10.20 -15.23 -2.74
C LYS A 170 11.44 -15.07 -1.87
N GLU A 171 11.65 -13.86 -1.37
CA GLU A 171 12.84 -13.51 -0.60
C GLU A 171 12.85 -14.13 0.81
N ALA A 172 11.68 -14.27 1.44
CA ALA A 172 11.56 -15.00 2.71
C ALA A 172 11.85 -16.51 2.51
N ALA A 173 11.28 -17.11 1.46
CA ALA A 173 11.51 -18.53 1.15
C ALA A 173 12.99 -18.83 0.78
N ALA A 174 13.66 -17.91 0.08
CA ALA A 174 15.09 -18.03 -0.20
C ALA A 174 15.96 -18.03 1.08
N ARG A 175 15.43 -17.47 2.19
CA ARG A 175 16.08 -17.47 3.52
C ARG A 175 15.65 -18.62 4.42
N GLY A 176 14.81 -19.54 3.93
CA GLY A 176 14.40 -20.74 4.67
C GLY A 176 13.00 -20.71 5.28
N VAL A 177 12.25 -19.62 5.13
CA VAL A 177 10.84 -19.54 5.57
C VAL A 177 9.97 -20.47 4.72
N GLU A 178 9.06 -21.17 5.35
CA GLU A 178 8.13 -22.09 4.67
C GLU A 178 6.74 -21.44 4.51
N PHE A 179 6.21 -21.48 3.29
CA PHE A 179 4.85 -21.04 2.97
C PHE A 179 3.97 -22.25 2.68
N HIS A 180 2.93 -22.43 3.49
CA HIS A 180 1.95 -23.50 3.37
C HIS A 180 0.59 -22.92 2.98
N GLN A 181 0.29 -22.97 1.68
CA GLN A 181 -1.01 -22.59 1.13
C GLN A 181 -2.02 -23.73 1.30
N LEU A 182 -3.32 -23.42 1.25
CA LEU A 182 -4.41 -24.37 1.45
C LEU A 182 -4.30 -25.11 2.79
N THR A 183 -3.78 -24.42 3.80
CA THR A 183 -3.55 -24.95 5.14
C THR A 183 -4.26 -24.04 6.15
N GLU A 184 -5.28 -24.56 6.78
CA GLU A 184 -6.07 -23.88 7.81
C GLU A 184 -5.45 -24.16 9.19
N ALA A 185 -5.38 -23.10 10.04
CA ALA A 185 -4.88 -23.16 11.41
C ALA A 185 -6.01 -23.06 12.41
#